data_3af6b5bec6490049664b58e72aca4e1e
#
_entry.id   3af6b5bec6490049664b58e72aca4e1e
#
_cell.length_a   1.000
_cell.length_b   1.000
_cell.length_c   1.000
_cell.angle_alpha   90.00
_cell.angle_beta   90.00
_cell.angle_gamma   90.00
#
_symmetry.space_group_name_H-M   'P 1'
#
loop_
_entity.id
_entity.type
_entity.pdbx_description
1 polymer ?
#
loop_
_entity_poly.entity_id
_entity_poly.type
_entity_poly.pdbx_seq_one_letter_code
_entity_poly.pdbx_strand_id
1 'polypeptide(L)'
;VSQVLPALGELNVGNTTFSEFMERKVTGFSLRADQEDSLAKVTVLKGSLAFYEALQKYGALLKKRYLKFSDIRFRGDIILSEKEIESAFYSIESQGSLASKLDILKRHLLLRVERIQQSQKGKPWVEKEMIAMSDLDLYRYEKETHNQKAMEEAMTADILEDAFEPIIARIEALAFIRYKNQYIHFLRAVPKLLSLDAFGLDEEEWRTHIAVVAAHMAEKSVLLEDLDAYYSLRLLLKGPSSDMKYQYICLDEVQDFSPFQLQMLQHAYPSARFILSGDLNQNILNRRLSFDDLRTIFSESTFRSYRLLTSYRSTNEIVRFSESFIEGEKPEGTYIRSGKK
;
A
#
# COMPACT_ATOMS: atom_id res chain seq x y z
N VAL A 1 -7.20 25.17 6.55
CA VAL A 1 -5.75 24.95 6.58
C VAL A 1 -5.18 24.92 5.16
N SER A 2 -5.79 24.19 4.21
CA SER A 2 -5.32 24.06 2.82
C SER A 2 -5.21 25.36 2.03
N GLN A 3 -5.95 26.42 2.41
CA GLN A 3 -5.91 27.74 1.75
C GLN A 3 -4.92 28.71 2.41
N VAL A 4 -4.53 28.47 3.65
CA VAL A 4 -3.66 29.39 4.43
C VAL A 4 -2.19 29.07 4.19
N LEU A 5 -1.81 27.81 4.12
CA LEU A 5 -0.41 27.40 3.95
C LEU A 5 0.24 27.88 2.64
N PRO A 6 -0.41 27.80 1.48
CA PRO A 6 0.12 28.39 0.24
C PRO A 6 0.27 29.91 0.32
N ALA A 7 -0.63 30.60 1.05
CA ALA A 7 -0.55 32.03 1.26
C ALA A 7 0.65 32.45 2.13
N LEU A 8 1.20 31.54 2.94
CA LEU A 8 2.40 31.73 3.75
C LEU A 8 3.70 31.38 2.99
N GLY A 9 3.62 30.98 1.72
CA GLY A 9 4.80 30.65 0.91
C GLY A 9 5.41 29.27 1.19
N GLU A 10 4.71 28.40 1.91
CA GLU A 10 5.15 27.02 2.21
C GLU A 10 4.97 26.12 0.98
N LEU A 11 6.01 26.01 0.16
CA LEU A 11 6.03 25.21 -1.09
C LEU A 11 6.12 23.69 -0.86
N ASN A 12 6.50 23.25 0.34
CA ASN A 12 6.78 21.84 0.65
C ASN A 12 5.66 21.14 1.44
N VAL A 13 4.45 21.67 1.41
CA VAL A 13 3.28 21.12 2.09
C VAL A 13 2.35 20.48 1.07
N GLY A 14 2.21 19.16 1.14
CA GLY A 14 1.18 18.41 0.41
C GLY A 14 -0.09 18.29 1.24
N ASN A 15 -1.24 18.61 0.65
CA ASN A 15 -2.55 18.41 1.24
C ASN A 15 -3.36 17.41 0.40
N THR A 16 -3.99 16.43 1.05
CA THR A 16 -4.78 15.41 0.38
C THR A 16 -5.78 14.80 1.35
N THR A 17 -6.91 14.34 0.86
CA THR A 17 -7.80 13.49 1.64
C THR A 17 -7.20 12.08 1.77
N PHE A 18 -7.64 11.31 2.78
CA PHE A 18 -7.20 9.93 2.92
C PHE A 18 -7.62 9.07 1.71
N SER A 19 -8.81 9.29 1.18
CA SER A 19 -9.29 8.60 -0.04
C SER A 19 -8.40 8.86 -1.25
N GLU A 20 -8.08 10.12 -1.55
CA GLU A 20 -7.18 10.50 -2.64
C GLU A 20 -5.76 9.94 -2.45
N PHE A 21 -5.29 9.90 -1.20
CA PHE A 21 -4.02 9.24 -0.86
C PHE A 21 -4.06 7.78 -1.23
N MET A 22 -5.10 7.04 -0.83
CA MET A 22 -5.24 5.63 -1.10
C MET A 22 -5.41 5.33 -2.59
N GLU A 23 -6.19 6.12 -3.34
CA GLU A 23 -6.34 6.00 -4.79
C GLU A 23 -5.00 6.08 -5.53
N ARG A 24 -4.12 6.99 -5.11
CA ARG A 24 -2.77 7.10 -5.66
C ARG A 24 -1.87 5.91 -5.31
N LYS A 25 -2.10 5.27 -4.16
CA LYS A 25 -1.31 4.11 -3.71
C LYS A 25 -1.80 2.78 -4.28
N VAL A 26 -3.09 2.66 -4.57
CA VAL A 26 -3.71 1.43 -5.10
C VAL A 26 -4.21 1.67 -6.53
N THR A 27 -3.27 1.79 -7.45
CA THR A 27 -3.58 2.00 -8.87
C THR A 27 -4.07 0.71 -9.54
N GLY A 28 -4.88 0.86 -10.61
CA GLY A 28 -5.33 -0.26 -11.45
C GLY A 28 -6.60 -0.95 -10.96
N PHE A 29 -7.32 -0.33 -10.02
CA PHE A 29 -8.65 -0.73 -9.56
C PHE A 29 -9.62 0.44 -9.62
N SER A 30 -10.90 0.13 -9.86
CA SER A 30 -12.00 1.03 -9.53
C SER A 30 -12.45 0.79 -8.09
N LEU A 31 -12.75 1.87 -7.36
CA LEU A 31 -13.27 1.77 -6.00
C LEU A 31 -14.77 1.48 -6.02
N ARG A 32 -15.23 0.59 -5.16
CA ARG A 32 -16.65 0.31 -4.95
C ARG A 32 -16.99 0.29 -3.47
N ALA A 33 -18.11 0.92 -3.12
CA ALA A 33 -18.73 0.79 -1.82
C ALA A 33 -19.77 -0.33 -1.90
N ASP A 34 -19.71 -1.30 -1.02
CA ASP A 34 -20.76 -2.29 -0.87
C ASP A 34 -21.89 -1.72 0.02
N GLN A 35 -23.14 -2.08 -0.24
CA GLN A 35 -24.32 -1.45 0.38
C GLN A 35 -25.08 -2.38 1.37
N GLU A 36 -24.56 -3.57 1.70
CA GLU A 36 -25.25 -4.54 2.55
C GLU A 36 -24.92 -4.43 4.05
N ASP A 37 -25.95 -4.69 4.91
CA ASP A 37 -25.84 -4.60 6.39
C ASP A 37 -24.85 -5.58 7.04
N SER A 38 -24.47 -6.68 6.39
CA SER A 38 -23.44 -7.60 6.85
C SER A 38 -22.05 -6.94 6.92
N LEU A 39 -21.90 -5.83 6.24
CA LEU A 39 -20.67 -5.06 6.09
C LEU A 39 -20.19 -4.42 7.40
N ALA A 40 -21.07 -4.02 8.30
CA ALA A 40 -20.68 -3.32 9.52
C ALA A 40 -19.70 -4.13 10.39
N LYS A 41 -19.95 -5.43 10.58
CA LYS A 41 -19.08 -6.32 11.35
C LYS A 41 -17.72 -6.51 10.67
N VAL A 42 -17.73 -6.68 9.34
CA VAL A 42 -16.51 -6.82 8.52
C VAL A 42 -15.69 -5.52 8.55
N THR A 43 -16.33 -4.37 8.44
CA THR A 43 -15.66 -3.07 8.52
C THR A 43 -15.00 -2.86 9.88
N VAL A 44 -15.69 -3.24 10.98
CA VAL A 44 -15.13 -3.18 12.33
C VAL A 44 -13.92 -4.11 12.47
N LEU A 45 -14.03 -5.36 12.00
CA LEU A 45 -12.91 -6.30 11.99
C LEU A 45 -11.72 -5.74 11.22
N LYS A 46 -11.91 -5.34 9.96
CA LYS A 46 -10.83 -4.87 9.08
C LYS A 46 -10.21 -3.55 9.55
N GLY A 47 -10.96 -2.72 10.27
CA GLY A 47 -10.45 -1.49 10.89
C GLY A 47 -9.67 -1.71 12.18
N SER A 48 -9.63 -2.93 12.73
CA SER A 48 -9.04 -3.22 14.04
C SER A 48 -7.52 -3.42 14.00
N LEU A 49 -6.85 -3.17 15.14
CA LEU A 49 -5.44 -3.55 15.34
C LEU A 49 -5.24 -5.07 15.26
N ALA A 50 -6.21 -5.86 15.71
CA ALA A 50 -6.14 -7.32 15.63
C ALA A 50 -6.04 -7.80 14.17
N PHE A 51 -6.74 -7.15 13.24
CA PHE A 51 -6.64 -7.47 11.81
C PHE A 51 -5.28 -7.05 11.23
N TYR A 52 -4.74 -5.91 11.67
CA TYR A 52 -3.39 -5.50 11.30
C TYR A 52 -2.34 -6.50 11.80
N GLU A 53 -2.43 -6.95 13.05
CA GLU A 53 -1.55 -7.98 13.62
C GLU A 53 -1.67 -9.32 12.88
N ALA A 54 -2.89 -9.71 12.49
CA ALA A 54 -3.10 -10.91 11.67
C ALA A 54 -2.37 -10.80 10.33
N LEU A 55 -2.37 -9.61 9.70
CA LEU A 55 -1.62 -9.36 8.48
C LEU A 55 -0.10 -9.45 8.73
N GLN A 56 0.42 -8.95 9.86
CA GLN A 56 1.84 -9.08 10.20
C GLN A 56 2.24 -10.56 10.44
N LYS A 57 1.42 -11.31 11.18
CA LYS A 57 1.60 -12.77 11.39
C LYS A 57 1.59 -13.50 10.05
N TYR A 58 0.68 -13.13 9.14
CA TYR A 58 0.65 -13.67 7.80
C TYR A 58 1.93 -13.36 7.01
N GLY A 59 2.44 -12.13 7.08
CA GLY A 59 3.73 -11.75 6.48
C GLY A 59 4.89 -12.60 6.97
N ALA A 60 4.90 -12.97 8.25
CA ALA A 60 5.90 -13.89 8.80
C ALA A 60 5.79 -15.32 8.21
N LEU A 61 4.56 -15.78 7.91
CA LEU A 61 4.35 -17.07 7.22
C LEU A 61 4.86 -17.02 5.78
N LEU A 62 4.68 -15.89 5.07
CA LEU A 62 5.13 -15.74 3.69
C LEU A 62 6.65 -15.87 3.52
N LYS A 63 7.43 -15.59 4.55
CA LYS A 63 8.88 -15.83 4.51
C LYS A 63 9.23 -17.32 4.34
N LYS A 64 8.34 -18.22 4.73
CA LYS A 64 8.57 -19.66 4.77
C LYS A 64 7.77 -20.43 3.73
N ARG A 65 6.57 -19.91 3.33
CA ARG A 65 5.64 -20.60 2.41
C ARG A 65 4.52 -19.69 1.95
N TYR A 66 3.83 -20.10 0.90
CA TYR A 66 2.59 -19.50 0.38
C TYR A 66 2.72 -18.19 -0.40
N LEU A 67 3.91 -17.67 -0.64
CA LEU A 67 4.04 -16.51 -1.52
C LEU A 67 3.77 -16.93 -2.97
N LYS A 68 2.91 -16.16 -3.65
CA LYS A 68 2.43 -16.46 -5.01
C LYS A 68 3.16 -15.63 -6.03
N PHE A 69 3.82 -16.31 -6.96
CA PHE A 69 4.54 -15.72 -8.07
C PHE A 69 3.83 -15.94 -9.41
N SER A 70 4.31 -15.31 -10.45
CA SER A 70 3.92 -15.55 -11.85
C SER A 70 5.17 -15.71 -12.69
N ASP A 71 5.05 -16.46 -13.78
CA ASP A 71 6.11 -16.58 -14.78
C ASP A 71 6.53 -15.20 -15.30
N ILE A 72 7.80 -15.07 -15.61
CA ILE A 72 8.35 -13.97 -16.39
C ILE A 72 8.59 -14.48 -17.80
N ARG A 73 8.05 -13.77 -18.79
CA ARG A 73 8.07 -14.18 -20.19
C ARG A 73 8.77 -13.17 -21.06
N PHE A 74 9.44 -13.65 -22.08
CA PHE A 74 10.04 -12.86 -23.13
C PHE A 74 9.58 -13.41 -24.49
N ARG A 75 9.00 -12.57 -25.35
CA ARG A 75 8.47 -12.93 -26.68
C ARG A 75 7.59 -14.19 -26.70
N GLY A 76 6.82 -14.41 -25.64
CA GLY A 76 5.93 -15.57 -25.47
C GLY A 76 6.52 -16.73 -24.67
N ASP A 77 7.83 -16.88 -24.65
CA ASP A 77 8.52 -17.95 -23.94
C ASP A 77 8.69 -17.63 -22.45
N ILE A 78 8.61 -18.64 -21.60
CA ILE A 78 8.91 -18.53 -20.18
C ILE A 78 10.43 -18.48 -20.00
N ILE A 79 10.97 -17.36 -19.54
CA ILE A 79 12.39 -17.19 -19.24
C ILE A 79 12.72 -17.44 -17.77
N LEU A 80 11.74 -17.23 -16.88
CA LEU A 80 11.80 -17.56 -15.45
C LEU A 80 10.42 -18.06 -15.02
N SER A 81 10.33 -19.33 -14.69
CA SER A 81 9.06 -19.92 -14.26
C SER A 81 8.72 -19.57 -12.82
N GLU A 82 7.42 -19.59 -12.48
CA GLU A 82 6.91 -19.43 -11.10
C GLU A 82 7.65 -20.33 -10.11
N LYS A 83 7.88 -21.61 -10.47
CA LYS A 83 8.56 -22.59 -9.63
C LYS A 83 10.03 -22.25 -9.38
N GLU A 84 10.75 -21.77 -10.40
CA GLU A 84 12.13 -21.34 -10.24
C GLU A 84 12.25 -20.11 -9.34
N ILE A 85 11.34 -19.14 -9.51
CA ILE A 85 11.27 -17.93 -8.68
C ILE A 85 10.94 -18.32 -7.22
N GLU A 86 9.97 -19.22 -7.02
CA GLU A 86 9.59 -19.73 -5.70
C GLU A 86 10.75 -20.45 -5.01
N SER A 87 11.42 -21.36 -5.72
CA SER A 87 12.59 -22.06 -5.21
C SER A 87 13.72 -21.12 -4.86
N ALA A 88 14.01 -20.13 -5.72
CA ALA A 88 15.02 -19.12 -5.46
C ALA A 88 14.67 -18.26 -4.22
N PHE A 89 13.39 -17.89 -4.05
CA PHE A 89 12.95 -17.13 -2.89
C PHE A 89 13.12 -17.90 -1.58
N TYR A 90 12.72 -19.17 -1.55
CA TYR A 90 12.79 -19.96 -0.30
C TYR A 90 14.21 -20.44 0.01
N SER A 91 15.11 -20.50 -0.96
CA SER A 91 16.54 -20.78 -0.71
C SER A 91 17.31 -19.60 -0.10
N ILE A 92 16.77 -18.37 -0.16
CA ILE A 92 17.41 -17.21 0.44
C ILE A 92 17.30 -17.30 1.97
N GLU A 93 18.43 -17.44 2.64
CA GLU A 93 18.51 -17.27 4.10
C GLU A 93 18.57 -15.78 4.45
N SER A 94 17.55 -15.29 5.14
CA SER A 94 17.47 -13.89 5.57
C SER A 94 16.78 -13.79 6.92
N GLN A 95 17.44 -13.13 7.87
CA GLN A 95 16.86 -12.75 9.16
C GLN A 95 16.08 -11.42 9.08
N GLY A 96 16.20 -10.70 7.96
CA GLY A 96 15.55 -9.41 7.73
C GLY A 96 14.04 -9.48 7.52
N SER A 97 13.44 -8.36 7.14
CA SER A 97 12.02 -8.26 6.79
C SER A 97 11.68 -9.08 5.54
N LEU A 98 10.37 -9.29 5.28
CA LEU A 98 9.90 -9.92 4.04
C LEU A 98 10.33 -9.10 2.82
N ALA A 99 10.25 -7.76 2.90
CA ALA A 99 10.70 -6.86 1.86
C ALA A 99 12.21 -6.99 1.58
N SER A 100 13.04 -7.09 2.63
CA SER A 100 14.49 -7.30 2.46
C SER A 100 14.80 -8.62 1.76
N LYS A 101 14.06 -9.68 2.07
CA LYS A 101 14.20 -10.98 1.40
C LYS A 101 13.81 -10.89 -0.08
N LEU A 102 12.73 -10.16 -0.40
CA LEU A 102 12.29 -9.90 -1.78
C LEU A 102 13.28 -9.01 -2.54
N ASP A 103 13.95 -8.07 -1.88
CA ASP A 103 15.02 -7.28 -2.49
C ASP A 103 16.24 -8.12 -2.89
N ILE A 104 16.59 -9.13 -2.11
CA ILE A 104 17.63 -10.10 -2.48
C ILE A 104 17.19 -10.91 -3.69
N LEU A 105 15.95 -11.44 -3.68
CA LEU A 105 15.39 -12.16 -4.83
C LEU A 105 15.41 -11.28 -6.08
N LYS A 106 14.92 -10.05 -6.00
CA LYS A 106 14.90 -9.09 -7.12
C LYS A 106 16.29 -8.98 -7.78
N ARG A 107 17.33 -8.77 -6.99
CA ARG A 107 18.71 -8.70 -7.49
C ARG A 107 19.14 -10.01 -8.17
N HIS A 108 18.82 -11.16 -7.61
CA HIS A 108 19.12 -12.45 -8.24
C HIS A 108 18.39 -12.62 -9.58
N LEU A 109 17.13 -12.21 -9.68
CA LEU A 109 16.36 -12.30 -10.93
C LEU A 109 16.90 -11.35 -12.00
N LEU A 110 17.29 -10.12 -11.63
CA LEU A 110 17.89 -9.16 -12.55
C LEU A 110 19.19 -9.72 -13.13
N LEU A 111 20.09 -10.28 -12.31
CA LEU A 111 21.32 -10.92 -12.80
C LEU A 111 21.05 -12.12 -13.72
N ARG A 112 19.98 -12.89 -13.46
CA ARG A 112 19.59 -13.98 -14.38
C ARG A 112 19.05 -13.44 -15.70
N VAL A 113 18.23 -12.41 -15.67
CA VAL A 113 17.68 -11.75 -16.86
C VAL A 113 18.78 -11.13 -17.69
N GLU A 114 19.78 -10.49 -17.09
CA GLU A 114 20.95 -9.96 -17.79
C GLU A 114 21.71 -11.07 -18.56
N ARG A 115 21.93 -12.22 -17.96
CA ARG A 115 22.55 -13.37 -18.65
C ARG A 115 21.69 -13.88 -19.81
N ILE A 116 20.37 -13.93 -19.63
CA ILE A 116 19.44 -14.32 -20.69
C ILE A 116 19.48 -13.29 -21.83
N GLN A 117 19.49 -11.99 -21.52
CA GLN A 117 19.62 -10.90 -22.48
C GLN A 117 20.91 -11.05 -23.30
N GLN A 118 22.04 -11.28 -22.65
CA GLN A 118 23.30 -11.49 -23.35
C GLN A 118 23.27 -12.73 -24.27
N SER A 119 22.55 -13.80 -23.90
CA SER A 119 22.37 -15.00 -24.72
C SER A 119 21.51 -14.78 -25.97
N GLN A 120 20.83 -13.63 -26.06
CA GLN A 120 20.03 -13.27 -27.24
C GLN A 120 20.85 -12.63 -28.35
N LYS A 121 22.11 -12.25 -28.11
CA LYS A 121 23.01 -11.75 -29.15
C LYS A 121 23.11 -12.75 -30.29
N GLY A 122 23.01 -12.27 -31.53
CA GLY A 122 23.07 -13.10 -32.71
C GLY A 122 21.84 -14.00 -32.96
N LYS A 123 20.73 -13.78 -32.26
CA LYS A 123 19.47 -14.45 -32.54
C LYS A 123 18.79 -13.83 -33.76
N PRO A 124 18.10 -14.63 -34.62
CA PRO A 124 17.46 -14.12 -35.85
C PRO A 124 16.48 -12.95 -35.65
N TRP A 125 15.86 -12.86 -34.46
CA TRP A 125 14.97 -11.75 -34.17
C TRP A 125 15.72 -10.42 -33.97
N VAL A 126 16.95 -10.45 -33.43
CA VAL A 126 17.80 -9.25 -33.28
C VAL A 126 18.23 -8.74 -34.66
N GLU A 127 18.70 -9.65 -35.55
CA GLU A 127 19.05 -9.31 -36.92
C GLU A 127 17.87 -8.70 -37.68
N LYS A 128 16.67 -9.25 -37.47
CA LYS A 128 15.43 -8.71 -38.06
C LYS A 128 15.11 -7.30 -37.59
N GLU A 129 15.27 -7.00 -36.30
CA GLU A 129 15.06 -5.65 -35.74
C GLU A 129 16.14 -4.68 -36.28
N MET A 130 17.41 -5.13 -36.45
CA MET A 130 18.46 -4.31 -37.06
C MET A 130 18.12 -3.92 -38.48
N ILE A 131 17.63 -4.88 -39.29
CA ILE A 131 17.24 -4.64 -40.70
C ILE A 131 16.01 -3.69 -40.77
N ALA A 132 15.15 -3.68 -39.75
CA ALA A 132 13.95 -2.85 -39.69
C ALA A 132 14.20 -1.43 -39.16
N MET A 133 15.43 -1.10 -38.77
CA MET A 133 15.78 0.26 -38.29
C MET A 133 15.59 1.32 -39.37
N SER A 134 15.25 2.52 -38.99
CA SER A 134 15.10 3.65 -39.88
C SER A 134 16.47 4.16 -40.37
N ASP A 135 16.51 4.79 -41.56
CA ASP A 135 17.71 5.44 -42.07
C ASP A 135 18.27 6.51 -41.11
N LEU A 136 17.41 7.14 -40.31
CA LEU A 136 17.80 8.14 -39.31
C LEU A 136 18.57 7.48 -38.16
N ASP A 137 18.09 6.33 -37.66
CA ASP A 137 18.77 5.58 -36.61
C ASP A 137 20.12 5.03 -37.10
N LEU A 138 20.18 4.47 -38.32
CA LEU A 138 21.41 4.01 -38.93
C LEU A 138 22.45 5.14 -39.03
N TYR A 139 22.04 6.33 -39.50
CA TYR A 139 22.91 7.50 -39.59
C TYR A 139 23.44 7.95 -38.22
N ARG A 140 22.64 7.82 -37.13
CA ARG A 140 23.10 8.10 -35.78
C ARG A 140 24.23 7.16 -35.38
N TYR A 141 24.05 5.86 -35.57
CA TYR A 141 25.09 4.85 -35.26
C TYR A 141 26.37 5.02 -36.10
N GLU A 142 26.25 5.36 -37.39
CA GLU A 142 27.41 5.66 -38.25
C GLU A 142 28.24 6.82 -37.70
N LYS A 143 27.61 7.86 -37.15
CA LYS A 143 28.31 8.99 -36.55
C LYS A 143 28.95 8.67 -35.21
N GLU A 144 28.34 7.82 -34.41
CA GLU A 144 28.74 7.51 -33.04
C GLU A 144 29.79 6.41 -32.96
N THR A 145 29.95 5.64 -34.04
CA THR A 145 30.85 4.46 -34.08
C THR A 145 31.98 4.63 -35.07
N HIS A 146 33.13 4.01 -34.79
CA HIS A 146 34.34 4.15 -35.62
C HIS A 146 34.48 3.09 -36.71
N ASN A 147 33.68 2.03 -36.65
CA ASN A 147 33.72 0.93 -37.65
C ASN A 147 32.40 0.14 -37.59
N GLN A 148 32.20 -0.66 -38.68
CA GLN A 148 30.97 -1.45 -38.83
C GLN A 148 30.71 -2.42 -37.65
N LYS A 149 31.77 -3.05 -37.12
CA LYS A 149 31.62 -3.99 -36.01
C LYS A 149 31.13 -3.28 -34.72
N ALA A 150 31.68 -2.11 -34.40
CA ALA A 150 31.24 -1.30 -33.27
C ALA A 150 29.80 -0.81 -33.45
N MET A 151 29.43 -0.50 -34.72
CA MET A 151 28.05 -0.13 -35.04
C MET A 151 27.08 -1.30 -34.79
N GLU A 152 27.39 -2.49 -35.30
CA GLU A 152 26.56 -3.69 -35.06
C GLU A 152 26.46 -4.05 -33.60
N GLU A 153 27.55 -3.91 -32.82
CA GLU A 153 27.55 -4.13 -31.37
C GLU A 153 26.68 -3.11 -30.63
N ALA A 154 26.73 -1.83 -30.98
CA ALA A 154 25.91 -0.78 -30.40
C ALA A 154 24.42 -0.98 -30.72
N MET A 155 24.09 -1.22 -32.01
CA MET A 155 22.72 -1.53 -32.44
C MET A 155 22.15 -2.75 -31.68
N THR A 156 22.97 -3.82 -31.55
CA THR A 156 22.59 -5.02 -30.80
C THR A 156 22.30 -4.70 -29.33
N ALA A 157 23.16 -3.89 -28.72
CA ALA A 157 22.99 -3.51 -27.29
C ALA A 157 21.68 -2.75 -27.07
N ASP A 158 21.41 -1.73 -27.89
CA ASP A 158 20.18 -0.92 -27.77
C ASP A 158 18.92 -1.75 -28.03
N ILE A 159 18.90 -2.61 -29.06
CA ILE A 159 17.78 -3.53 -29.33
C ILE A 159 17.50 -4.45 -28.13
N LEU A 160 18.56 -4.98 -27.53
CA LEU A 160 18.41 -5.85 -26.37
C LEU A 160 17.97 -5.09 -25.12
N GLU A 161 18.47 -3.87 -24.91
CA GLU A 161 18.05 -3.00 -23.81
C GLU A 161 16.57 -2.68 -23.90
N ASP A 162 16.12 -2.15 -25.04
CA ASP A 162 14.71 -1.83 -25.30
C ASP A 162 13.79 -3.05 -25.14
N ALA A 163 14.19 -4.21 -25.66
CA ALA A 163 13.39 -5.42 -25.61
C ALA A 163 13.27 -5.98 -24.17
N PHE A 164 14.27 -5.78 -23.32
CA PHE A 164 14.28 -6.30 -21.95
C PHE A 164 13.85 -5.27 -20.89
N GLU A 165 13.82 -3.97 -21.22
CA GLU A 165 13.37 -2.90 -20.32
C GLU A 165 12.04 -3.22 -19.61
N PRO A 166 10.96 -3.66 -20.33
CA PRO A 166 9.69 -3.99 -19.67
C PRO A 166 9.79 -5.14 -18.67
N ILE A 167 10.71 -6.08 -18.89
CA ILE A 167 10.95 -7.21 -17.99
C ILE A 167 11.69 -6.74 -16.75
N ILE A 168 12.72 -5.94 -16.94
CA ILE A 168 13.51 -5.34 -15.86
C ILE A 168 12.59 -4.48 -14.98
N ALA A 169 11.81 -3.58 -15.57
CA ALA A 169 10.85 -2.75 -14.88
C ALA A 169 9.80 -3.58 -14.09
N ARG A 170 9.34 -4.68 -14.68
CA ARG A 170 8.43 -5.62 -14.00
C ARG A 170 9.06 -6.28 -12.78
N ILE A 171 10.34 -6.65 -12.86
CA ILE A 171 11.08 -7.24 -11.73
C ILE A 171 11.34 -6.18 -10.65
N GLU A 172 11.78 -5.00 -11.04
CA GLU A 172 12.05 -3.89 -10.10
C GLU A 172 10.79 -3.48 -9.34
N ALA A 173 9.65 -3.43 -10.01
CA ALA A 173 8.36 -3.14 -9.41
C ALA A 173 7.79 -4.30 -8.56
N LEU A 174 8.46 -5.47 -8.51
CA LEU A 174 7.95 -6.72 -7.93
C LEU A 174 6.59 -7.15 -8.53
N ALA A 175 6.33 -6.79 -9.81
CA ALA A 175 5.05 -7.06 -10.47
C ALA A 175 4.90 -8.54 -10.91
N PHE A 176 5.89 -9.37 -10.65
CA PHE A 176 5.81 -10.83 -10.76
C PHE A 176 5.15 -11.50 -9.54
N ILE A 177 4.86 -10.75 -8.46
CA ILE A 177 4.06 -11.24 -7.33
C ILE A 177 2.57 -11.12 -7.67
N ARG A 178 1.80 -12.18 -7.42
CA ARG A 178 0.34 -12.20 -7.65
C ARG A 178 -0.41 -11.56 -6.48
N TYR A 179 -0.32 -10.23 -6.33
CA TYR A 179 -0.88 -9.50 -5.19
C TYR A 179 -2.35 -9.78 -4.91
N LYS A 180 -3.22 -9.83 -5.94
CA LYS A 180 -4.65 -10.15 -5.78
C LYS A 180 -4.86 -11.54 -5.16
N ASN A 181 -4.21 -12.55 -5.74
CA ASN A 181 -4.29 -13.92 -5.23
C ASN A 181 -3.70 -14.02 -3.81
N GLN A 182 -2.65 -13.25 -3.53
CA GLN A 182 -2.03 -13.19 -2.22
C GLN A 182 -2.96 -12.59 -1.18
N TYR A 183 -3.72 -11.55 -1.54
CA TYR A 183 -4.70 -10.93 -0.66
C TYR A 183 -5.86 -11.89 -0.34
N ILE A 184 -6.44 -12.54 -1.36
CA ILE A 184 -7.48 -13.54 -1.16
C ILE A 184 -6.97 -14.72 -0.29
N HIS A 185 -5.71 -15.12 -0.47
CA HIS A 185 -5.11 -16.15 0.39
C HIS A 185 -4.94 -15.67 1.84
N PHE A 186 -4.60 -14.39 2.05
CA PHE A 186 -4.59 -13.78 3.38
C PHE A 186 -5.97 -13.83 4.03
N LEU A 187 -7.02 -13.36 3.34
CA LEU A 187 -8.38 -13.39 3.88
C LEU A 187 -8.83 -14.80 4.28
N ARG A 188 -8.47 -15.83 3.50
CA ARG A 188 -8.72 -17.25 3.84
C ARG A 188 -7.91 -17.72 5.05
N ALA A 189 -6.79 -17.10 5.35
CA ALA A 189 -5.97 -17.45 6.51
C ALA A 189 -6.44 -16.75 7.79
N VAL A 190 -7.21 -15.67 7.70
CA VAL A 190 -7.67 -14.83 8.84
C VAL A 190 -8.29 -15.66 9.97
N PRO A 191 -9.21 -16.64 9.75
CA PRO A 191 -9.79 -17.42 10.85
C PRO A 191 -8.78 -18.24 11.67
N LYS A 192 -7.58 -18.46 11.11
CA LYS A 192 -6.48 -19.16 11.80
C LYS A 192 -5.53 -18.21 12.53
N LEU A 193 -5.66 -16.92 12.29
CA LEU A 193 -4.77 -15.88 12.80
C LEU A 193 -5.42 -15.01 13.89
N LEU A 194 -6.73 -14.92 13.87
CA LEU A 194 -7.55 -14.21 14.88
C LEU A 194 -8.93 -14.88 15.02
N SER A 195 -9.62 -14.63 16.16
CA SER A 195 -10.99 -15.09 16.38
C SER A 195 -11.99 -14.17 15.70
N LEU A 196 -12.83 -14.73 14.83
CA LEU A 196 -13.92 -13.99 14.16
C LEU A 196 -15.06 -13.71 15.13
N ASP A 197 -15.34 -14.63 16.08
CA ASP A 197 -16.40 -14.51 17.09
C ASP A 197 -16.26 -13.24 17.94
N ALA A 198 -15.01 -12.79 18.18
CA ALA A 198 -14.75 -11.54 18.90
C ALA A 198 -15.33 -10.29 18.19
N PHE A 199 -15.65 -10.43 16.91
CA PHE A 199 -16.25 -9.38 16.09
C PHE A 199 -17.70 -9.71 15.69
N GLY A 200 -18.27 -10.77 16.26
CA GLY A 200 -19.62 -11.22 15.95
C GLY A 200 -19.78 -11.80 14.54
N LEU A 201 -18.69 -12.28 13.94
CA LEU A 201 -18.66 -12.92 12.64
C LEU A 201 -18.49 -14.43 12.80
N ASP A 202 -19.23 -15.20 12.03
CA ASP A 202 -18.97 -16.63 11.88
C ASP A 202 -18.14 -16.95 10.62
N GLU A 203 -17.70 -18.20 10.50
CA GLU A 203 -16.87 -18.63 9.37
C GLU A 203 -17.62 -18.63 8.03
N GLU A 204 -18.93 -18.77 8.01
CA GLU A 204 -19.75 -18.78 6.80
C GLU A 204 -19.95 -17.35 6.27
N GLU A 205 -20.30 -16.41 7.16
CA GLU A 205 -20.34 -14.96 6.84
C GLU A 205 -18.99 -14.51 6.26
N TRP A 206 -17.88 -14.90 6.90
CA TRP A 206 -16.56 -14.55 6.43
C TRP A 206 -16.20 -15.17 5.09
N ARG A 207 -16.57 -16.44 4.86
CA ARG A 207 -16.37 -17.13 3.57
C ARG A 207 -17.16 -16.48 2.45
N THR A 208 -18.40 -16.09 2.71
CA THR A 208 -19.25 -15.36 1.77
C THR A 208 -18.63 -14.02 1.39
N HIS A 209 -18.15 -13.28 2.40
CA HIS A 209 -17.46 -12.02 2.15
C HIS A 209 -16.19 -12.23 1.28
N ILE A 210 -15.37 -13.24 1.53
CA ILE A 210 -14.21 -13.56 0.69
C ILE A 210 -14.63 -13.80 -0.78
N ALA A 211 -15.75 -14.46 -1.01
CA ALA A 211 -16.23 -14.71 -2.37
C ALA A 211 -16.60 -13.39 -3.09
N VAL A 212 -17.26 -12.47 -2.39
CA VAL A 212 -17.56 -11.12 -2.91
C VAL A 212 -16.27 -10.36 -3.25
N VAL A 213 -15.31 -10.31 -2.32
CA VAL A 213 -14.02 -9.65 -2.56
C VAL A 213 -13.28 -10.28 -3.76
N ALA A 214 -13.32 -11.60 -3.89
CA ALA A 214 -12.65 -12.28 -5.01
C ALA A 214 -13.30 -11.94 -6.36
N ALA A 215 -14.62 -11.82 -6.42
CA ALA A 215 -15.34 -11.41 -7.61
C ALA A 215 -14.98 -9.97 -8.01
N HIS A 216 -15.01 -9.03 -7.07
CA HIS A 216 -14.61 -7.64 -7.32
C HIS A 216 -13.15 -7.54 -7.82
N MET A 217 -12.22 -8.27 -7.18
CA MET A 217 -10.83 -8.25 -7.63
C MET A 217 -10.62 -8.87 -9.01
N ALA A 218 -11.44 -9.84 -9.43
CA ALA A 218 -11.41 -10.37 -10.79
C ALA A 218 -11.81 -9.30 -11.83
N GLU A 219 -12.80 -8.47 -11.51
CA GLU A 219 -13.29 -7.34 -12.32
C GLU A 219 -12.42 -6.08 -12.23
N LYS A 220 -11.23 -6.16 -11.61
CA LYS A 220 -10.35 -5.01 -11.35
C LYS A 220 -11.03 -3.91 -10.52
N SER A 221 -11.91 -4.29 -9.62
CA SER A 221 -12.47 -3.42 -8.60
C SER A 221 -12.03 -3.86 -7.20
N VAL A 222 -12.06 -2.95 -6.23
CA VAL A 222 -11.74 -3.21 -4.83
C VAL A 222 -12.78 -2.53 -3.95
N LEU A 223 -13.22 -3.24 -2.90
CA LEU A 223 -14.13 -2.68 -1.90
C LEU A 223 -13.37 -1.70 -1.02
N LEU A 224 -14.03 -0.62 -0.58
CA LEU A 224 -13.41 0.42 0.23
C LEU A 224 -12.80 -0.13 1.54
N GLU A 225 -13.47 -1.09 2.19
CA GLU A 225 -12.99 -1.73 3.40
C GLU A 225 -11.81 -2.69 3.18
N ASP A 226 -11.53 -3.09 1.93
CA ASP A 226 -10.38 -3.93 1.58
C ASP A 226 -9.15 -3.12 1.17
N LEU A 227 -9.34 -1.85 0.84
CA LEU A 227 -8.32 -0.99 0.28
C LEU A 227 -7.10 -0.87 1.18
N ASP A 228 -7.34 -0.58 2.47
CA ASP A 228 -6.29 -0.39 3.47
C ASP A 228 -5.47 -1.67 3.69
N ALA A 229 -6.16 -2.80 3.83
CA ALA A 229 -5.54 -4.09 4.05
C ALA A 229 -4.77 -4.59 2.80
N TYR A 230 -5.32 -4.37 1.61
CA TYR A 230 -4.63 -4.68 0.35
C TYR A 230 -3.36 -3.83 0.17
N TYR A 231 -3.45 -2.52 0.47
CA TYR A 231 -2.28 -1.65 0.44
C TYR A 231 -1.24 -2.06 1.49
N SER A 232 -1.68 -2.39 2.72
CA SER A 232 -0.79 -2.84 3.78
C SER A 232 -0.07 -4.16 3.43
N LEU A 233 -0.74 -5.09 2.74
CA LEU A 233 -0.09 -6.28 2.20
C LEU A 233 0.99 -5.92 1.18
N ARG A 234 0.71 -4.97 0.27
CA ARG A 234 1.73 -4.48 -0.68
C ARG A 234 2.91 -3.82 0.02
N LEU A 235 2.63 -3.02 1.05
CA LEU A 235 3.64 -2.38 1.87
C LEU A 235 4.52 -3.40 2.60
N LEU A 236 3.93 -4.48 3.12
CA LEU A 236 4.65 -5.59 3.76
C LEU A 236 5.62 -6.30 2.79
N LEU A 237 5.20 -6.43 1.52
CA LEU A 237 5.98 -7.08 0.46
C LEU A 237 7.05 -6.16 -0.13
N LYS A 238 6.73 -4.88 -0.34
CA LYS A 238 7.63 -3.91 -0.99
C LYS A 238 8.52 -3.14 -0.01
N GLY A 239 8.12 -3.07 1.25
CA GLY A 239 8.68 -2.14 2.23
C GLY A 239 8.15 -0.71 2.06
N PRO A 240 8.48 0.18 3.01
CA PRO A 240 8.17 1.61 2.91
C PRO A 240 8.81 2.22 1.66
N SER A 241 8.09 3.13 0.99
CA SER A 241 8.66 3.85 -0.16
C SER A 241 9.79 4.79 0.29
N SER A 242 10.94 4.70 -0.38
CA SER A 242 12.08 5.60 -0.13
C SER A 242 11.86 7.01 -0.68
N ASP A 243 10.89 7.18 -1.59
CA ASP A 243 10.78 8.38 -2.42
C ASP A 243 10.08 9.56 -1.74
N MET A 244 9.38 9.32 -0.62
CA MET A 244 8.66 10.35 0.14
C MET A 244 9.08 10.37 1.60
N LYS A 245 10.07 11.19 1.92
CA LYS A 245 10.51 11.44 3.29
C LYS A 245 9.76 12.63 3.87
N TYR A 246 8.56 12.40 4.40
CA TYR A 246 7.89 13.42 5.19
C TYR A 246 8.53 13.54 6.56
N GLN A 247 8.81 14.76 7.00
CA GLN A 247 9.26 15.02 8.37
C GLN A 247 8.06 15.01 9.34
N TYR A 248 6.92 15.53 8.88
CA TYR A 248 5.69 15.62 9.64
C TYR A 248 4.51 15.13 8.81
N ILE A 249 3.61 14.40 9.45
CA ILE A 249 2.30 14.02 8.92
C ILE A 249 1.26 14.54 9.89
N CYS A 250 0.42 15.48 9.42
CA CYS A 250 -0.66 16.06 10.20
C CYS A 250 -1.97 15.40 9.77
N LEU A 251 -2.65 14.74 10.69
CA LEU A 251 -3.97 14.14 10.48
C LEU A 251 -5.00 14.98 11.25
N ASP A 252 -5.93 15.54 10.52
CA ASP A 252 -7.09 16.23 11.08
C ASP A 252 -8.28 15.29 11.16
N GLU A 253 -9.23 15.55 12.06
CA GLU A 253 -10.41 14.69 12.32
C GLU A 253 -10.01 13.22 12.54
N VAL A 254 -9.01 13.01 13.39
CA VAL A 254 -8.42 11.68 13.62
C VAL A 254 -9.43 10.62 14.07
N GLN A 255 -10.57 11.01 14.65
CA GLN A 255 -11.66 10.10 15.00
C GLN A 255 -12.29 9.40 13.80
N ASP A 256 -12.10 9.93 12.57
CA ASP A 256 -12.59 9.29 11.35
C ASP A 256 -11.66 8.19 10.83
N PHE A 257 -10.46 8.07 11.41
CA PHE A 257 -9.53 7.00 11.09
C PHE A 257 -9.78 5.76 11.92
N SER A 258 -9.62 4.60 11.29
CA SER A 258 -9.58 3.35 12.04
C SER A 258 -8.19 3.13 12.66
N PRO A 259 -8.10 2.35 13.78
CA PRO A 259 -6.81 1.95 14.34
C PRO A 259 -5.89 1.27 13.31
N PHE A 260 -6.44 0.46 12.40
CA PHE A 260 -5.71 -0.14 11.29
C PHE A 260 -5.06 0.91 10.38
N GLN A 261 -5.82 1.94 9.98
CA GLN A 261 -5.33 3.00 9.09
C GLN A 261 -4.17 3.78 9.72
N LEU A 262 -4.27 4.11 10.99
CA LEU A 262 -3.20 4.81 11.72
C LEU A 262 -1.93 3.96 11.81
N GLN A 263 -2.07 2.68 12.16
CA GLN A 263 -0.95 1.74 12.23
C GLN A 263 -0.31 1.52 10.83
N MET A 264 -1.12 1.45 9.79
CA MET A 264 -0.66 1.37 8.40
C MET A 264 0.13 2.62 8.01
N LEU A 265 -0.35 3.83 8.33
CA LEU A 265 0.35 5.08 8.04
C LEU A 265 1.69 5.16 8.79
N GLN A 266 1.70 4.78 10.06
CA GLN A 266 2.93 4.72 10.86
C GLN A 266 3.97 3.75 10.25
N HIS A 267 3.52 2.60 9.75
CA HIS A 267 4.37 1.64 9.05
C HIS A 267 4.86 2.17 7.68
N ALA A 268 3.99 2.88 6.95
CA ALA A 268 4.34 3.45 5.65
C ALA A 268 5.37 4.59 5.76
N TYR A 269 5.37 5.30 6.89
CA TYR A 269 6.22 6.47 7.13
C TYR A 269 6.94 6.40 8.47
N PRO A 270 7.84 5.44 8.67
CA PRO A 270 8.45 5.15 9.98
C PRO A 270 9.34 6.28 10.51
N SER A 271 9.80 7.18 9.65
CA SER A 271 10.65 8.34 10.02
C SER A 271 9.87 9.62 10.27
N ALA A 272 8.56 9.65 9.97
CA ALA A 272 7.73 10.83 10.13
C ALA A 272 7.28 11.02 11.59
N ARG A 273 7.14 12.28 12.00
CA ARG A 273 6.46 12.66 13.24
C ARG A 273 4.99 12.91 12.94
N PHE A 274 4.11 12.32 13.72
CA PHE A 274 2.66 12.45 13.55
C PHE A 274 2.12 13.53 14.47
N ILE A 275 1.27 14.40 13.93
CA ILE A 275 0.47 15.39 14.65
C ILE A 275 -0.99 15.03 14.37
N LEU A 276 -1.73 14.71 15.42
CA LEU A 276 -3.11 14.24 15.35
C LEU A 276 -4.01 15.29 15.98
N SER A 277 -5.04 15.73 15.28
CA SER A 277 -6.08 16.61 15.82
C SER A 277 -7.45 15.99 15.58
N GLY A 278 -8.35 16.16 16.54
CA GLY A 278 -9.72 15.63 16.44
C GLY A 278 -10.42 15.58 17.80
N ASP A 279 -11.66 15.15 17.77
CA ASP A 279 -12.51 14.95 18.93
C ASP A 279 -13.08 13.53 18.96
N LEU A 280 -12.54 12.68 19.81
CA LEU A 280 -12.95 11.27 19.91
C LEU A 280 -14.43 11.08 20.31
N ASN A 281 -15.08 12.13 20.85
CA ASN A 281 -16.51 12.09 21.17
C ASN A 281 -17.41 12.31 19.94
N GLN A 282 -16.85 12.76 18.80
CA GLN A 282 -17.57 12.98 17.53
C GLN A 282 -17.45 11.80 16.56
N ASN A 283 -17.15 10.60 17.05
CA ASN A 283 -16.99 9.41 16.21
C ASN A 283 -18.33 8.93 15.63
N ILE A 284 -18.66 9.35 14.39
CA ILE A 284 -19.91 9.01 13.68
C ILE A 284 -19.81 7.66 12.96
N LEU A 285 -18.60 7.23 12.60
CA LEU A 285 -18.39 6.10 11.69
C LEU A 285 -18.21 4.74 12.39
N ASN A 286 -18.52 4.60 13.68
CA ASN A 286 -18.34 3.36 14.47
C ASN A 286 -16.91 2.76 14.40
N ARG A 287 -15.89 3.56 14.06
CA ARG A 287 -14.51 3.11 13.91
C ARG A 287 -13.76 2.96 15.25
N ARG A 288 -14.40 3.23 16.37
CA ARG A 288 -13.97 3.00 17.77
C ARG A 288 -12.50 3.26 18.06
N LEU A 289 -11.97 4.38 17.55
CA LEU A 289 -10.62 4.81 17.91
C LEU A 289 -10.61 5.27 19.37
N SER A 290 -9.75 4.70 20.19
CA SER A 290 -9.57 5.06 21.59
C SER A 290 -8.21 5.74 21.84
N PHE A 291 -8.06 6.40 23.00
CA PHE A 291 -6.75 6.91 23.42
C PHE A 291 -5.73 5.78 23.64
N ASP A 292 -6.17 4.60 24.04
CA ASP A 292 -5.30 3.45 24.25
C ASP A 292 -4.79 2.88 22.92
N ASP A 293 -5.62 2.90 21.87
CA ASP A 293 -5.16 2.59 20.51
C ASP A 293 -4.07 3.56 20.07
N LEU A 294 -4.27 4.88 20.27
CA LEU A 294 -3.27 5.88 19.91
C LEU A 294 -1.95 5.69 20.65
N ARG A 295 -2.00 5.40 21.96
CA ARG A 295 -0.79 5.10 22.76
C ARG A 295 -0.09 3.84 22.28
N THR A 296 -0.85 2.82 21.91
CA THR A 296 -0.31 1.56 21.39
C THR A 296 0.37 1.79 20.05
N ILE A 297 -0.27 2.50 19.13
CA ILE A 297 0.22 2.75 17.78
C ILE A 297 1.48 3.64 17.79
N PHE A 298 1.45 4.74 18.55
CA PHE A 298 2.51 5.76 18.50
C PHE A 298 3.55 5.65 19.62
N SER A 299 3.55 4.57 20.39
CA SER A 299 4.42 4.28 21.53
C SER A 299 4.25 5.30 22.69
N GLU A 300 3.87 4.81 23.85
CA GLU A 300 3.57 5.61 25.03
C GLU A 300 4.73 6.54 25.48
N SER A 301 5.97 6.12 25.25
CA SER A 301 7.15 6.91 25.63
C SER A 301 7.34 8.21 24.82
N THR A 302 6.77 8.28 23.62
CA THR A 302 6.88 9.44 22.72
C THR A 302 5.56 10.16 22.51
N PHE A 303 4.43 9.56 22.93
CA PHE A 303 3.09 10.11 22.79
C PHE A 303 2.86 11.26 23.77
N ARG A 304 2.41 12.41 23.26
CA ARG A 304 2.01 13.56 24.08
C ARG A 304 0.62 14.01 23.66
N SER A 305 -0.26 14.18 24.65
CA SER A 305 -1.65 14.58 24.44
C SER A 305 -1.88 15.96 25.06
N TYR A 306 -2.56 16.80 24.31
CA TYR A 306 -2.99 18.14 24.74
C TYR A 306 -4.50 18.24 24.58
N ARG A 307 -5.20 18.74 25.58
CA ARG A 307 -6.64 19.00 25.53
C ARG A 307 -6.91 20.48 25.39
N LEU A 308 -7.71 20.85 24.39
CA LEU A 308 -8.21 22.20 24.22
C LEU A 308 -9.57 22.28 24.89
N LEU A 309 -9.61 22.91 26.08
CA LEU A 309 -10.80 22.94 26.93
C LEU A 309 -11.73 24.12 26.63
N THR A 310 -11.35 25.04 25.77
CA THR A 310 -12.13 26.23 25.45
C THR A 310 -12.69 26.19 24.06
N SER A 311 -14.01 26.22 23.92
CA SER A 311 -14.68 26.29 22.63
C SER A 311 -15.01 27.72 22.23
N TYR A 312 -14.57 28.14 21.04
CA TYR A 312 -14.88 29.44 20.45
C TYR A 312 -15.87 29.32 19.28
N ARG A 313 -16.13 28.11 18.78
CA ARG A 313 -16.92 27.86 17.57
C ARG A 313 -18.42 27.87 17.86
N SER A 314 -18.86 27.15 18.87
CA SER A 314 -20.27 26.96 19.19
C SER A 314 -20.68 27.77 20.40
N THR A 315 -21.97 28.15 20.50
CA THR A 315 -22.53 28.82 21.68
C THR A 315 -22.75 27.85 22.80
N ASN A 316 -22.82 28.35 24.05
CA ASN A 316 -23.07 27.55 25.24
C ASN A 316 -24.34 26.70 25.12
N GLU A 317 -25.39 27.24 24.52
CA GLU A 317 -26.68 26.59 24.38
C GLU A 317 -26.60 25.40 23.46
N ILE A 318 -25.90 25.55 22.29
CA ILE A 318 -25.68 24.47 21.33
C ILE A 318 -24.84 23.36 21.97
N VAL A 319 -23.79 23.73 22.69
CA VAL A 319 -22.92 22.72 23.31
C VAL A 319 -23.64 21.94 24.39
N ARG A 320 -24.36 22.63 25.29
CA ARG A 320 -25.19 21.97 26.35
C ARG A 320 -26.24 21.04 25.75
N PHE A 321 -26.82 21.42 24.64
CA PHE A 321 -27.78 20.57 23.93
C PHE A 321 -27.07 19.32 23.36
N SER A 322 -25.92 19.49 22.71
CA SER A 322 -25.17 18.35 22.17
C SER A 322 -24.62 17.42 23.25
N GLU A 323 -24.21 17.95 24.42
CA GLU A 323 -23.76 17.15 25.56
C GLU A 323 -24.82 16.19 26.11
N SER A 324 -26.12 16.46 25.86
CA SER A 324 -27.20 15.56 26.27
C SER A 324 -27.23 14.24 25.49
N PHE A 325 -26.55 14.18 24.37
CA PHE A 325 -26.46 12.98 23.52
C PHE A 325 -25.14 12.20 23.68
N ILE A 326 -24.20 12.71 24.52
CA ILE A 326 -22.94 12.03 24.79
C ILE A 326 -23.16 10.93 25.82
N GLU A 327 -22.86 9.70 25.46
CA GLU A 327 -22.81 8.56 26.38
C GLU A 327 -21.42 8.49 27.05
N GLY A 328 -21.35 8.64 28.38
CA GLY A 328 -20.09 8.55 29.14
C GLY A 328 -19.69 9.88 29.81
N GLU A 329 -18.38 10.07 30.04
CA GLU A 329 -17.85 11.29 30.66
C GLU A 329 -18.05 12.50 29.75
N LYS A 330 -18.77 13.49 30.29
CA LYS A 330 -18.97 14.75 29.57
C LYS A 330 -17.67 15.55 29.55
N PRO A 331 -17.32 16.18 28.42
CA PRO A 331 -16.11 16.98 28.34
C PRO A 331 -16.17 18.16 29.30
N GLU A 332 -15.19 18.29 30.20
CA GLU A 332 -15.00 19.49 30.99
C GLU A 332 -14.48 20.60 30.06
N GLY A 333 -15.33 21.58 29.75
CA GLY A 333 -14.94 22.68 28.86
C GLY A 333 -15.49 24.03 29.31
N THR A 334 -14.78 25.10 28.98
CA THR A 334 -15.22 26.47 29.14
C THR A 334 -15.75 27.00 27.82
N TYR A 335 -16.96 27.54 27.80
CA TYR A 335 -17.62 28.05 26.59
C TYR A 335 -17.71 29.60 26.75
N ILE A 336 -17.13 30.30 25.79
CA ILE A 336 -17.00 31.77 25.87
C ILE A 336 -18.15 32.48 25.15
N ARG A 337 -18.84 31.82 24.21
CA ARG A 337 -19.81 32.45 23.35
C ARG A 337 -21.25 32.11 23.82
N SER A 338 -22.03 33.13 24.18
CA SER A 338 -23.48 32.97 24.39
C SER A 338 -24.23 33.19 23.09
N GLY A 339 -25.28 32.39 22.85
CA GLY A 339 -26.19 32.56 21.74
C GLY A 339 -27.03 33.83 21.86
N LYS A 340 -27.46 34.38 20.74
CA LYS A 340 -28.51 35.39 20.73
C LYS A 340 -29.82 34.71 21.15
N LYS A 341 -30.54 35.34 22.14
CA LYS A 341 -31.89 34.94 22.50
C LYS A 341 -32.85 35.12 21.32
#